data_00df564a523561975aadf2af68f73930
#
_entry.id   00df564a523561975aadf2af68f73930
#
_cell.length_a   1.000
_cell.length_b   1.000
_cell.length_c   1.000
_cell.angle_alpha   90.00
_cell.angle_beta   90.00
_cell.angle_gamma   90.00
#
_symmetry.space_group_name_H-M   'P 1'
#
loop_
_entity.id
_entity.type
_entity.pdbx_description
1 polymer ?
#
loop_
_entity_poly.entity_id
_entity_poly.type
_entity_poly.pdbx_seq_one_letter_code
_entity_poly.pdbx_strand_id
1 'polypeptide(L)'
;MKIKIFYFARLKETLKFSTEDLELPDDAFASTLTILKLKAHLAKRSDVWQQMLMGKLKVRGAINHALVDDNALISDGDEVAFFPPVTGG
;
A
#
# COMPACT_ATOMS: atom_id res chain seq x y z
N MET A 1 14.92 -0.32 -4.78
CA MET A 1 14.11 0.40 -3.79
C MET A 1 13.54 -0.58 -2.79
N LYS A 2 13.71 -0.29 -1.53
CA LYS A 2 13.23 -1.15 -0.45
C LYS A 2 12.30 -0.36 0.44
N ILE A 3 11.09 -0.89 0.68
CA ILE A 3 10.10 -0.24 1.54
C ILE A 3 9.53 -1.26 2.50
N LYS A 4 9.02 -0.78 3.63
CA LYS A 4 8.33 -1.61 4.59
C LYS A 4 6.85 -1.27 4.56
N ILE A 5 6.00 -2.28 4.47
CA ILE A 5 4.57 -2.08 4.37
C ILE A 5 3.88 -2.65 5.59
N PHE A 6 2.96 -1.88 6.15
CA PHE A 6 2.11 -2.30 7.27
C PHE A 6 0.68 -2.39 6.78
N TYR A 7 0.00 -3.48 7.16
CA TYR A 7 -1.41 -3.69 6.83
C TYR A 7 -2.21 -3.72 8.12
N PHE A 8 -3.31 -2.99 8.16
CA PHE A 8 -4.10 -2.84 9.38
C PHE A 8 -5.53 -3.33 9.21
N ALA A 9 -6.15 -3.72 10.32
CA ALA A 9 -7.55 -4.06 10.43
C ALA A 9 -7.96 -5.13 9.40
N ARG A 10 -9.02 -4.88 8.65
CA ARG A 10 -9.54 -5.84 7.70
C ARG A 10 -8.50 -6.25 6.64
N LEU A 11 -7.63 -5.32 6.25
CA LEU A 11 -6.60 -5.65 5.27
C LEU A 11 -5.65 -6.70 5.82
N LYS A 12 -5.22 -6.53 7.07
CA LYS A 12 -4.35 -7.49 7.73
C LYS A 12 -5.02 -8.86 7.81
N GLU A 13 -6.29 -8.88 8.17
CA GLU A 13 -7.02 -10.13 8.34
C GLU A 13 -7.23 -10.85 7.01
N THR A 14 -7.61 -10.10 5.97
CA THR A 14 -7.96 -10.69 4.68
C THR A 14 -6.72 -11.07 3.88
N LEU A 15 -5.71 -10.22 3.87
CA LEU A 15 -4.50 -10.47 3.10
C LEU A 15 -3.51 -11.37 3.84
N LYS A 16 -3.70 -11.53 5.14
CA LYS A 16 -2.88 -12.39 6.01
C LYS A 16 -1.43 -11.94 6.14
N PHE A 17 -1.23 -10.64 6.01
CA PHE A 17 0.03 -9.98 6.29
C PHE A 17 -0.20 -8.87 7.29
N SER A 18 0.65 -8.80 8.32
CA SER A 18 0.66 -7.62 9.19
C SER A 18 1.73 -6.63 8.73
N THR A 19 2.87 -7.13 8.29
CA THR A 19 3.95 -6.32 7.72
C THR A 19 4.65 -7.10 6.64
N GLU A 20 5.33 -6.40 5.75
CA GLU A 20 6.25 -7.05 4.83
C GLU A 20 7.31 -6.07 4.37
N ASP A 21 8.50 -6.60 4.09
CA ASP A 21 9.56 -5.83 3.45
C ASP A 21 9.49 -6.13 1.97
N LEU A 22 9.31 -5.08 1.17
CA LEU A 22 9.16 -5.23 -0.26
C LEU A 22 10.35 -4.59 -0.96
N GLU A 23 10.99 -5.36 -1.81
CA GLU A 23 12.07 -4.86 -2.64
C GLU A 23 11.59 -4.74 -4.07
N LEU A 24 11.75 -3.55 -4.64
CA LEU A 24 11.29 -3.25 -5.98
C LEU A 24 12.49 -2.91 -6.86
N PRO A 25 12.46 -3.31 -8.15
CA PRO A 25 13.53 -2.92 -9.07
C PRO A 25 13.61 -1.40 -9.20
N ASP A 26 14.80 -0.85 -9.07
CA ASP A 26 14.99 0.60 -9.16
C ASP A 26 14.51 1.14 -10.51
N ASP A 27 14.77 0.41 -11.57
CA ASP A 27 14.43 0.85 -12.93
C ASP A 27 12.93 1.02 -13.15
N ALA A 28 12.12 0.24 -12.43
CA ALA A 28 10.68 0.24 -12.65
C ALA A 28 9.99 1.41 -11.97
N PHE A 29 10.55 1.91 -10.85
CA PHE A 29 9.84 2.87 -10.02
C PHE A 29 10.71 4.03 -9.53
N ALA A 30 11.92 4.17 -10.05
CA ALA A 30 12.99 4.97 -9.44
C ALA A 30 12.61 6.39 -8.99
N SER A 31 11.68 7.06 -9.62
CA SER A 31 11.32 8.41 -9.22
C SER A 31 9.82 8.66 -9.29
N THR A 32 9.04 7.61 -9.46
CA THR A 32 7.62 7.77 -9.76
C THR A 32 6.70 6.84 -8.98
N LEU A 33 7.19 6.13 -7.98
CA LEU A 33 6.32 5.25 -7.20
C LEU A 33 5.41 6.08 -6.31
N THR A 34 4.11 5.96 -6.56
CA THR A 34 3.09 6.60 -5.74
C THR A 34 2.35 5.53 -4.93
N ILE A 35 1.54 5.98 -3.97
CA ILE A 35 0.66 5.07 -3.22
C ILE A 35 -0.22 4.28 -4.20
N LEU A 36 -0.80 4.96 -5.20
CA LEU A 36 -1.67 4.29 -6.17
C LEU A 36 -0.90 3.23 -6.97
N LYS A 37 0.31 3.56 -7.42
CA LYS A 37 1.12 2.60 -8.17
C LYS A 37 1.51 1.40 -7.33
N LEU A 38 1.78 1.63 -6.04
CA LEU A 38 2.08 0.54 -5.14
C LEU A 38 0.86 -0.37 -4.94
N LYS A 39 -0.32 0.22 -4.74
CA LYS A 39 -1.55 -0.57 -4.65
C LYS A 39 -1.75 -1.42 -5.90
N ALA A 40 -1.56 -0.83 -7.08
CA ALA A 40 -1.73 -1.54 -8.34
C ALA A 40 -0.73 -2.69 -8.49
N HIS A 41 0.49 -2.46 -8.05
CA HIS A 41 1.53 -3.49 -8.08
C HIS A 41 1.16 -4.67 -7.18
N LEU A 42 0.74 -4.39 -5.97
CA LEU A 42 0.35 -5.43 -5.01
C LEU A 42 -0.93 -6.14 -5.45
N ALA A 43 -1.83 -5.43 -6.11
CA ALA A 43 -3.09 -6.00 -6.58
C ALA A 43 -2.89 -7.13 -7.60
N LYS A 44 -1.74 -7.18 -8.24
CA LYS A 44 -1.44 -8.24 -9.21
C LYS A 44 -1.21 -9.59 -8.56
N ARG A 45 -1.07 -9.65 -7.25
CA ARG A 45 -0.79 -10.91 -6.55
C ARG A 45 -1.91 -11.92 -6.65
N SER A 46 -3.17 -11.45 -6.56
CA SER A 46 -4.33 -12.32 -6.69
C SER A 46 -5.60 -11.48 -6.75
N ASP A 47 -6.74 -12.14 -7.01
CA ASP A 47 -8.03 -11.46 -7.02
C ASP A 47 -8.36 -10.85 -5.65
N VAL A 48 -7.98 -11.53 -4.57
CA VAL A 48 -8.23 -11.01 -3.23
C VAL A 48 -7.46 -9.71 -3.02
N TRP A 49 -6.18 -9.68 -3.40
CA TRP A 49 -5.37 -8.48 -3.29
C TRP A 49 -5.94 -7.35 -4.13
N GLN A 50 -6.39 -7.66 -5.35
CA GLN A 50 -6.99 -6.65 -6.20
C GLN A 50 -8.26 -6.08 -5.59
N GLN A 51 -9.14 -6.93 -5.09
CA GLN A 51 -10.39 -6.48 -4.49
C GLN A 51 -10.15 -5.64 -3.25
N MET A 52 -9.16 -6.00 -2.45
CA MET A 52 -8.89 -5.27 -1.21
C MET A 52 -8.22 -3.93 -1.45
N LEU A 53 -7.33 -3.84 -2.43
CA LEU A 53 -6.54 -2.63 -2.64
C LEU A 53 -7.06 -1.74 -3.76
N MET A 54 -7.69 -2.32 -4.78
CA MET A 54 -8.13 -1.59 -5.96
C MET A 54 -9.63 -1.75 -6.22
N GLY A 55 -10.35 -2.37 -5.31
CA GLY A 55 -11.78 -2.58 -5.45
C GLY A 55 -12.58 -1.41 -4.91
N LYS A 56 -13.77 -1.70 -4.41
CA LYS A 56 -14.69 -0.68 -3.91
C LYS A 56 -14.26 -0.08 -2.58
N LEU A 57 -13.49 -0.81 -1.79
CA LEU A 57 -13.01 -0.30 -0.52
C LEU A 57 -11.94 0.75 -0.78
N LYS A 58 -12.14 1.95 -0.25
CA LYS A 58 -11.18 3.04 -0.43
C LYS A 58 -10.08 2.94 0.62
N VAL A 59 -9.06 2.17 0.31
CA VAL A 59 -7.94 2.01 1.21
C VAL A 59 -7.13 3.29 1.27
N ARG A 60 -6.82 3.74 2.49
CA ARG A 60 -6.00 4.91 2.74
C ARG A 60 -4.55 4.50 2.93
N GLY A 61 -3.67 5.39 2.60
CA GLY A 61 -2.24 5.17 2.79
C GLY A 61 -1.61 6.22 3.69
N ALA A 62 -0.54 5.82 4.37
CA ALA A 62 0.30 6.75 5.11
C ALA A 62 1.75 6.44 4.77
N ILE A 63 2.58 7.48 4.76
CA ILE A 63 4.02 7.33 4.54
C ILE A 63 4.71 7.90 5.77
N ASN A 64 5.52 7.08 6.42
CA ASN A 64 6.27 7.48 7.61
C ASN A 64 5.35 8.13 8.66
N HIS A 65 4.20 7.49 8.90
CA HIS A 65 3.20 7.88 9.89
C HIS A 65 2.38 9.13 9.53
N ALA A 66 2.53 9.64 8.32
CA ALA A 66 1.74 10.79 7.86
C ALA A 66 0.72 10.34 6.83
N LEU A 67 -0.55 10.63 7.08
CA LEU A 67 -1.63 10.30 6.16
C LEU A 67 -1.43 11.05 4.84
N VAL A 68 -1.52 10.33 3.73
CA VAL A 68 -1.29 10.92 2.40
C VAL A 68 -2.38 10.46 1.44
N ASP A 69 -2.44 11.09 0.28
CA ASP A 69 -3.34 10.64 -0.78
C ASP A 69 -2.62 9.70 -1.75
N ASP A 70 -3.35 9.20 -2.74
CA ASP A 70 -2.84 8.21 -3.67
C ASP A 70 -1.74 8.75 -4.59
N ASN A 71 -1.60 10.05 -4.69
CA ASN A 71 -0.57 10.67 -5.55
C ASN A 71 0.75 10.89 -4.83
N ALA A 72 0.80 10.64 -3.54
CA ALA A 72 2.02 10.88 -2.77
C ALA A 72 3.14 9.95 -3.22
N LEU A 73 4.33 10.51 -3.36
CA LEU A 73 5.50 9.76 -3.79
C LEU A 73 6.13 8.99 -2.63
N ILE A 74 6.53 7.77 -2.93
CA ILE A 74 7.21 6.89 -1.98
C ILE A 74 8.69 6.87 -2.33
N SER A 75 9.53 6.97 -1.32
CA SER A 75 10.98 6.95 -1.49
C SER A 75 11.59 5.69 -0.90
N ASP A 76 12.80 5.36 -1.34
CA ASP A 76 13.53 4.23 -0.79
C ASP A 76 13.66 4.37 0.73
N GLY A 77 13.39 3.29 1.44
CA GLY A 77 13.45 3.27 2.89
C GLY A 77 12.19 3.71 3.61
N ASP A 78 11.17 4.15 2.88
CA ASP A 78 9.93 4.61 3.51
C ASP A 78 9.16 3.46 4.15
N GLU A 79 8.40 3.82 5.20
CA GLU A 79 7.39 2.93 5.78
C GLU A 79 6.03 3.36 5.25
N VAL A 80 5.33 2.43 4.62
CA VAL A 80 4.01 2.67 4.03
C VAL A 80 2.99 1.86 4.81
N ALA A 81 1.91 2.50 5.23
CA ALA A 81 0.82 1.81 5.91
C ALA A 81 -0.43 1.87 5.06
N PHE A 82 -1.14 0.76 5.00
CA PHE A 82 -2.45 0.69 4.36
C PHE A 82 -3.51 0.34 5.40
N PHE A 83 -4.63 1.02 5.34
CA PHE A 83 -5.72 0.73 6.24
C PHE A 83 -7.06 1.04 5.56
N PRO A 84 -8.12 0.32 5.97
CA PRO A 84 -9.43 0.59 5.38
C PRO A 84 -9.93 1.97 5.81
N PRO A 85 -10.86 2.54 5.04
CA PRO A 85 -11.39 3.83 5.41
C PRO A 85 -12.12 3.75 6.75
N VAL A 86 -12.00 4.82 7.53
CA VAL A 86 -12.79 4.94 8.74
C VAL A 86 -14.19 5.26 8.30
N THR A 87 -15.09 4.32 8.46
CA THR A 87 -16.49 4.60 8.20
C THR A 87 -17.02 5.38 9.40
N GLY A 88 -17.19 6.64 9.22
CA GLY A 88 -17.71 7.49 10.26
C GLY A 88 -19.19 7.22 10.50
N GLY A 89 -19.44 6.21 11.23
CA GLY A 89 -20.81 5.90 11.60
C GLY A 89 -21.58 5.22 10.55
#